data_b5d6f629a2f0c8a0a55a0fdf2e8a60bb
#
_entry.id   b5d6f629a2f0c8a0a55a0fdf2e8a60bb
#
_cell.length_a   1.000
_cell.length_b   1.000
_cell.length_c   1.000
_cell.angle_alpha   90.00
_cell.angle_beta   90.00
_cell.angle_gamma   90.00
#
_symmetry.space_group_name_H-M   'P 1'
#
loop_
_entity.id
_entity.type
_entity.pdbx_description
1 polymer ?
#
loop_
_entity_poly.entity_id
_entity_poly.type
_entity_poly.pdbx_seq_one_letter_code
_entity_poly.pdbx_strand_id
1 'polypeptide(L)'
;MNKQIALGMYSLNSKIEGAWCRLFNQTADFFPEIEFPRRIVNTIEESVVLAKNTCLSHICGYPLLNKYAERLFPLSAPQFEIQGVTGAQYYSYFVVRKNSKIASILDAKGELIAVNSLCSNSGLNVFRHELKSVS
;
A
#
# COMPACT_ATOMS: atom_id res chain seq x y z
N MET A 1 27.40 0.51 2.20
CA MET A 1 26.12 0.74 2.93
C MET A 1 25.18 -0.37 2.52
N ASN A 2 24.65 -1.18 3.45
CA ASN A 2 23.78 -2.30 3.08
C ASN A 2 22.45 -1.77 2.47
N LYS A 3 22.16 -2.15 1.25
CA LYS A 3 20.93 -1.81 0.55
C LYS A 3 19.73 -2.48 1.22
N GLN A 4 18.56 -1.83 1.16
CA GLN A 4 17.31 -2.33 1.77
C GLN A 4 16.09 -2.06 0.90
N ILE A 5 15.01 -2.80 1.20
CA ILE A 5 13.67 -2.66 0.61
C ILE A 5 12.71 -2.23 1.71
N ALA A 6 11.93 -1.17 1.50
CA ALA A 6 10.91 -0.71 2.43
C ALA A 6 9.53 -1.22 1.99
N LEU A 7 8.94 -2.15 2.76
CA LEU A 7 7.66 -2.81 2.48
C LEU A 7 6.68 -2.60 3.64
N GLY A 8 6.23 -1.37 3.86
CA GLY A 8 5.33 -1.06 4.98
C GLY A 8 3.85 -1.34 4.73
N MET A 9 3.43 -1.59 3.49
CA MET A 9 2.00 -1.64 3.19
C MET A 9 1.36 -3.02 3.32
N TYR A 10 2.06 -4.08 2.96
CA TYR A 10 1.49 -5.43 2.91
C TYR A 10 2.33 -6.46 3.66
N SER A 11 3.17 -6.03 4.58
CA SER A 11 3.94 -6.89 5.47
C SER A 11 3.25 -6.98 6.84
N LEU A 12 2.06 -7.59 6.87
CA LEU A 12 1.17 -7.60 8.04
C LEU A 12 1.54 -8.67 9.08
N ASN A 13 2.28 -9.68 8.67
CA ASN A 13 2.73 -10.78 9.54
C ASN A 13 3.93 -11.52 8.94
N SER A 14 4.58 -12.36 9.73
CA SER A 14 5.78 -13.11 9.33
C SER A 14 5.59 -14.03 8.12
N LYS A 15 4.38 -14.58 7.90
CA LYS A 15 4.07 -15.42 6.73
C LYS A 15 4.12 -14.59 5.44
N ILE A 16 3.53 -13.40 5.44
CA ILE A 16 3.51 -12.49 4.29
C ILE A 16 4.91 -11.92 4.06
N GLU A 17 5.62 -11.54 5.13
CA GLU A 17 7.00 -11.08 5.05
C GLU A 17 7.90 -12.16 4.43
N GLY A 18 7.76 -13.40 4.85
CA GLY A 18 8.46 -14.54 4.25
C GLY A 18 8.12 -14.76 2.77
N ALA A 19 6.89 -14.47 2.34
CA ALA A 19 6.51 -14.53 0.92
C ALA A 19 7.21 -13.44 0.11
N TRP A 20 7.30 -12.22 0.62
CA TRP A 20 8.06 -11.13 0.00
C TRP A 20 9.55 -11.45 -0.08
N CYS A 21 10.13 -12.00 0.98
CA CYS A 21 11.54 -12.44 0.97
C CYS A 21 11.80 -13.48 -0.13
N ARG A 22 10.92 -14.47 -0.28
CA ARG A 22 11.03 -15.47 -1.36
C ARG A 22 10.94 -14.82 -2.73
N LEU A 23 9.97 -13.94 -2.96
CA LEU A 23 9.81 -13.25 -4.23
C LEU A 23 11.07 -12.47 -4.61
N PHE A 24 11.62 -11.68 -3.69
CA PHE A 24 12.83 -10.90 -3.98
C PHE A 24 14.09 -11.76 -4.15
N ASN A 25 14.20 -12.87 -3.42
CA ASN A 25 15.30 -13.82 -3.65
C ASN A 25 15.20 -14.46 -5.03
N GLN A 26 14.02 -14.89 -5.44
CA GLN A 26 13.80 -15.41 -6.80
C GLN A 26 14.09 -14.35 -7.88
N THR A 27 13.68 -13.11 -7.65
CA THR A 27 14.01 -12.01 -8.57
C THR A 27 15.51 -11.81 -8.68
N ALA A 28 16.26 -11.88 -7.58
CA ALA A 28 17.70 -11.79 -7.58
C ALA A 28 18.38 -12.93 -8.36
N ASP A 29 17.81 -14.12 -8.34
CA ASP A 29 18.31 -15.28 -9.08
C ASP A 29 18.12 -15.13 -10.61
N PHE A 30 17.07 -14.41 -11.03
CA PHE A 30 16.85 -14.08 -12.45
C PHE A 30 17.76 -12.96 -12.98
N PHE A 31 18.29 -12.12 -12.10
CA PHE A 31 19.14 -10.98 -12.46
C PHE A 31 20.43 -10.99 -11.65
N PRO A 32 21.32 -11.98 -11.87
CA PRO A 32 22.53 -12.17 -11.05
C PRO A 32 23.52 -11.01 -11.15
N GLU A 33 23.45 -10.22 -12.23
CA GLU A 33 24.25 -9.01 -12.44
C GLU A 33 23.80 -7.81 -11.59
N ILE A 34 22.58 -7.88 -10.98
CA ILE A 34 22.05 -6.84 -10.13
C ILE A 34 22.24 -7.23 -8.67
N GLU A 35 22.97 -6.41 -7.90
CA GLU A 35 23.05 -6.57 -6.45
C GLU A 35 21.69 -6.25 -5.79
N PHE A 36 20.84 -7.26 -5.73
CA PHE A 36 19.49 -7.11 -5.17
C PHE A 36 19.56 -7.04 -3.64
N PRO A 37 18.87 -6.09 -2.98
CA PRO A 37 18.90 -5.98 -1.53
C PRO A 37 18.13 -7.14 -0.88
N ARG A 38 18.74 -7.77 0.14
CA ARG A 38 18.11 -8.88 0.89
C ARG A 38 17.47 -8.44 2.20
N ARG A 39 17.70 -7.18 2.61
CA ARG A 39 17.12 -6.63 3.83
C ARG A 39 15.77 -6.00 3.52
N ILE A 40 14.72 -6.51 4.14
CA ILE A 40 13.39 -5.94 4.11
C ILE A 40 13.16 -5.18 5.43
N VAL A 41 12.62 -3.96 5.32
CA VAL A 41 12.23 -3.13 6.46
C VAL A 41 10.73 -2.89 6.35
N ASN A 42 9.99 -3.37 7.35
CA ASN A 42 8.54 -3.22 7.42
C ASN A 42 8.17 -1.84 7.99
N THR A 43 8.20 -0.83 7.15
CA THR A 43 7.87 0.55 7.54
C THR A 43 7.37 1.38 6.35
N ILE A 44 6.54 2.37 6.66
CA ILE A 44 6.11 3.44 5.75
C ILE A 44 6.71 4.80 6.16
N GLU A 45 7.63 4.81 7.12
CA GLU A 45 8.27 6.06 7.56
C GLU A 45 9.06 6.69 6.42
N GLU A 46 8.80 7.98 6.17
CA GLU A 46 9.42 8.72 5.07
C GLU A 46 10.94 8.72 5.14
N SER A 47 11.50 8.83 6.32
CA SER A 47 12.94 8.79 6.57
C SER A 47 13.61 7.51 6.06
N VAL A 48 12.90 6.39 6.16
CA VAL A 48 13.36 5.08 5.67
C VAL A 48 13.06 4.89 4.19
N VAL A 49 11.85 5.26 3.74
CA VAL A 49 11.42 5.18 2.33
C VAL A 49 12.38 5.97 1.42
N LEU A 50 12.83 7.14 1.88
CA LEU A 50 13.71 8.05 1.13
C LEU A 50 15.19 7.94 1.50
N ALA A 51 15.57 6.99 2.34
CA ALA A 51 16.97 6.80 2.72
C ALA A 51 17.82 6.40 1.49
N LYS A 52 19.04 6.91 1.39
CA LYS A 52 19.97 6.65 0.26
C LYS A 52 20.26 5.16 0.01
N ASN A 53 20.14 4.34 1.04
CA ASN A 53 20.31 2.90 0.95
C ASN A 53 19.00 2.12 0.70
N THR A 54 17.85 2.80 0.59
CA THR A 54 16.59 2.17 0.18
C THR A 54 16.50 2.17 -1.34
N CYS A 55 16.57 0.97 -1.93
CA CYS A 55 16.56 0.79 -3.38
C CYS A 55 15.15 0.64 -3.95
N LEU A 56 14.23 0.08 -3.14
CA LEU A 56 12.87 -0.19 -3.54
C LEU A 56 11.94 0.11 -2.36
N SER A 57 10.82 0.77 -2.65
CA SER A 57 9.78 1.05 -1.67
C SER A 57 8.42 0.69 -2.22
N HIS A 58 7.59 0.06 -1.39
CA HIS A 58 6.19 -0.18 -1.72
C HIS A 58 5.32 0.88 -1.04
N ILE A 59 4.75 1.76 -1.83
CA ILE A 59 3.92 2.88 -1.35
C ILE A 59 2.62 2.99 -2.14
N CYS A 60 1.62 3.64 -1.55
CA CYS A 60 0.37 3.97 -2.26
C CYS A 60 0.61 4.95 -3.41
N GLY A 61 -0.18 4.83 -4.48
CA GLY A 61 -0.15 5.76 -5.60
C GLY A 61 -0.44 7.21 -5.20
N TYR A 62 -1.34 7.44 -4.23
CA TYR A 62 -1.68 8.80 -3.81
C TYR A 62 -0.49 9.56 -3.19
N PRO A 63 0.22 9.06 -2.17
CA PRO A 63 1.43 9.72 -1.70
C PRO A 63 2.55 9.74 -2.75
N LEU A 64 2.67 8.73 -3.63
CA LEU A 64 3.61 8.79 -4.74
C LEU A 64 3.41 10.04 -5.59
N LEU A 65 2.17 10.27 -6.05
CA LEU A 65 1.87 11.38 -6.96
C LEU A 65 1.87 12.75 -6.27
N ASN A 66 1.46 12.83 -5.01
CA ASN A 66 1.26 14.13 -4.33
C ASN A 66 2.42 14.55 -3.41
N LYS A 67 3.28 13.61 -3.04
CA LYS A 67 4.37 13.89 -2.08
C LYS A 67 5.75 13.49 -2.59
N TYR A 68 5.83 12.44 -3.41
CA TYR A 68 7.11 11.82 -3.78
C TYR A 68 7.39 11.84 -5.28
N ALA A 69 6.54 12.48 -6.10
CA ALA A 69 6.65 12.45 -7.56
C ALA A 69 8.01 12.88 -8.11
N GLU A 70 8.68 13.83 -7.45
CA GLU A 70 10.02 14.31 -7.84
C GLU A 70 11.17 13.49 -7.25
N ARG A 71 10.88 12.57 -6.32
CA ARG A 71 11.88 11.85 -5.52
C ARG A 71 11.87 10.34 -5.74
N LEU A 72 10.75 9.78 -6.19
CA LEU A 72 10.56 8.36 -6.42
C LEU A 72 9.98 8.13 -7.81
N PHE A 73 10.48 7.10 -8.47
CA PHE A 73 10.01 6.66 -9.78
C PHE A 73 9.15 5.39 -9.63
N PRO A 74 7.93 5.34 -10.19
CA PRO A 74 7.11 4.13 -10.18
C PRO A 74 7.69 3.09 -11.15
N LEU A 75 8.17 1.99 -10.62
CA LEU A 75 8.74 0.90 -11.42
C LEU A 75 7.64 -0.05 -11.93
N SER A 76 6.74 -0.45 -11.04
CA SER A 76 5.64 -1.37 -11.35
C SER A 76 4.54 -1.27 -10.29
N ALA A 77 3.38 -1.85 -10.59
CA ALA A 77 2.31 -2.09 -9.62
C ALA A 77 2.08 -3.59 -9.48
N PRO A 78 2.05 -4.14 -8.25
CA PRO A 78 1.75 -5.55 -8.07
C PRO A 78 0.31 -5.86 -8.47
N GLN A 79 0.12 -6.97 -9.18
CA GLN A 79 -1.19 -7.54 -9.45
C GLN A 79 -1.38 -8.75 -8.53
N PHE A 80 -2.44 -8.72 -7.74
CA PHE A 80 -2.74 -9.82 -6.82
C PHE A 80 -3.82 -10.71 -7.41
N GLU A 81 -3.59 -12.02 -7.41
CA GLU A 81 -4.59 -13.00 -7.78
C GLU A 81 -5.57 -13.19 -6.61
N ILE A 82 -6.60 -12.33 -6.59
CA ILE A 82 -7.64 -12.31 -5.56
C ILE A 82 -8.99 -12.47 -6.24
N GLN A 83 -9.88 -13.27 -5.66
CA GLN A 83 -11.22 -13.48 -6.19
C GLN A 83 -11.97 -12.15 -6.35
N GLY A 84 -12.52 -11.92 -7.55
CA GLY A 84 -13.27 -10.70 -7.89
C GLY A 84 -12.40 -9.50 -8.27
N VAL A 85 -11.07 -9.65 -8.33
CA VAL A 85 -10.13 -8.61 -8.79
C VAL A 85 -9.56 -8.98 -10.14
N THR A 86 -9.46 -8.04 -11.05
CA THR A 86 -8.89 -8.23 -12.39
C THR A 86 -7.79 -7.20 -12.64
N GLY A 87 -6.63 -7.65 -13.10
CA GLY A 87 -5.50 -6.78 -13.41
C GLY A 87 -4.94 -6.08 -12.16
N ALA A 88 -4.60 -4.80 -12.29
CA ALA A 88 -4.04 -3.97 -11.21
C ALA A 88 -5.11 -3.29 -10.34
N GLN A 89 -6.35 -3.76 -10.40
CA GLN A 89 -7.45 -3.22 -9.60
C GLN A 89 -7.47 -3.84 -8.19
N TYR A 90 -8.10 -3.16 -7.25
CA TYR A 90 -8.43 -3.64 -5.92
C TYR A 90 -9.69 -2.96 -5.39
N TYR A 91 -10.31 -3.53 -4.37
CA TYR A 91 -11.49 -2.97 -3.73
C TYR A 91 -11.18 -2.46 -2.34
N SER A 92 -11.87 -1.40 -1.95
CA SER A 92 -11.95 -0.94 -0.57
C SER A 92 -13.34 -1.24 -0.01
N TYR A 93 -13.39 -1.73 1.22
CA TYR A 93 -14.66 -1.98 1.91
C TYR A 93 -14.85 -0.94 3.01
N PHE A 94 -16.03 -0.34 3.05
CA PHE A 94 -16.47 0.43 4.21
C PHE A 94 -17.12 -0.53 5.20
N VAL A 95 -16.54 -0.62 6.38
CA VAL A 95 -16.96 -1.60 7.38
C VAL A 95 -17.63 -0.91 8.54
N VAL A 96 -18.76 -1.45 8.99
CA VAL A 96 -19.50 -1.01 10.16
C VAL A 96 -19.70 -2.18 11.11
N ARG A 97 -20.08 -1.90 12.36
CA ARG A 97 -20.44 -2.96 13.31
C ARG A 97 -21.61 -3.77 12.77
N LYS A 98 -21.61 -5.08 13.00
CA LYS A 98 -22.66 -6.01 12.51
C LYS A 98 -24.09 -5.56 12.85
N ASN A 99 -24.29 -4.92 14.00
CA ASN A 99 -25.58 -4.45 14.48
C ASN A 99 -25.74 -2.93 14.31
N SER A 100 -24.96 -2.31 13.42
CA SER A 100 -25.09 -0.89 13.09
C SER A 100 -26.39 -0.64 12.33
N LYS A 101 -26.96 0.54 12.50
CA LYS A 101 -28.08 1.03 11.69
C LYS A 101 -27.61 1.63 10.35
N ILE A 102 -26.30 1.75 10.16
CA ILE A 102 -25.70 2.28 8.93
C ILE A 102 -25.74 1.18 7.87
N ALA A 103 -26.60 1.33 6.88
CA ALA A 103 -26.74 0.42 5.74
C ALA A 103 -26.15 1.01 4.44
N SER A 104 -25.95 2.32 4.40
CA SER A 104 -25.39 3.04 3.27
C SER A 104 -24.41 4.12 3.72
N ILE A 105 -23.66 4.69 2.79
CA ILE A 105 -22.72 5.80 3.09
C ILE A 105 -23.48 7.06 3.55
N LEU A 106 -24.72 7.26 3.13
CA LEU A 106 -25.55 8.39 3.53
C LEU A 106 -25.96 8.30 5.01
N ASP A 107 -26.19 7.10 5.52
CA ASP A 107 -26.52 6.87 6.92
C ASP A 107 -25.37 7.20 7.86
N ALA A 108 -24.15 7.31 7.35
CA ALA A 108 -22.95 7.66 8.11
C ALA A 108 -22.81 9.18 8.35
N LYS A 109 -23.76 9.99 7.89
CA LYS A 109 -23.72 11.45 8.07
C LYS A 109 -23.75 11.80 9.57
N GLY A 110 -22.72 12.51 10.03
CA GLY A 110 -22.56 12.90 11.42
C GLY A 110 -21.87 11.87 12.31
N GLU A 111 -21.57 10.69 11.78
CA GLU A 111 -20.89 9.63 12.51
C GLU A 111 -19.36 9.78 12.46
N LEU A 112 -18.69 9.18 13.44
CA LEU A 112 -17.23 9.15 13.51
C LEU A 112 -16.70 8.08 12.56
N ILE A 113 -15.76 8.47 11.68
CA ILE A 113 -15.10 7.56 10.77
C ILE A 113 -13.64 7.31 11.19
N ALA A 114 -13.23 6.05 11.19
CA ALA A 114 -11.85 5.66 11.39
C ALA A 114 -11.16 5.47 10.05
N VAL A 115 -10.01 6.11 9.85
CA VAL A 115 -9.16 5.97 8.67
C VAL A 115 -7.74 5.63 9.08
N ASN A 116 -7.04 4.87 8.25
CA ASN A 116 -5.66 4.47 8.55
C ASN A 116 -4.67 5.64 8.43
N SER A 117 -4.89 6.59 7.52
CA SER A 117 -4.10 7.82 7.42
C SER A 117 -4.81 8.86 6.55
N LEU A 118 -4.49 10.15 6.76
CA LEU A 118 -5.01 11.25 5.94
C LEU A 118 -4.45 11.24 4.50
N CYS A 119 -3.35 10.54 4.27
CA CYS A 119 -2.73 10.37 2.94
C CYS A 119 -3.09 9.03 2.29
N SER A 120 -4.02 8.25 2.87
CA SER A 120 -4.41 6.97 2.31
C SER A 120 -5.38 7.13 1.15
N ASN A 121 -5.07 6.49 0.02
CA ASN A 121 -6.00 6.42 -1.09
C ASN A 121 -7.20 5.52 -0.76
N SER A 122 -6.94 4.27 -0.41
CA SER A 122 -7.97 3.27 -0.11
C SER A 122 -8.79 3.57 1.15
N GLY A 123 -8.19 4.25 2.14
CA GLY A 123 -8.85 4.53 3.40
C GLY A 123 -9.67 5.83 3.40
N LEU A 124 -9.12 6.93 2.90
CA LEU A 124 -9.76 8.24 2.99
C LEU A 124 -10.20 8.81 1.64
N ASN A 125 -9.36 8.75 0.61
CA ASN A 125 -9.71 9.40 -0.66
C ASN A 125 -10.84 8.70 -1.38
N VAL A 126 -10.90 7.37 -1.35
CA VAL A 126 -12.05 6.60 -1.89
C VAL A 126 -13.33 6.99 -1.17
N PHE A 127 -13.31 7.11 0.16
CA PHE A 127 -14.47 7.55 0.94
C PHE A 127 -14.92 8.97 0.56
N ARG A 128 -13.97 9.91 0.42
CA ARG A 128 -14.28 11.28 -0.06
C ARG A 128 -14.86 11.29 -1.46
N HIS A 129 -14.39 10.41 -2.34
CA HIS A 129 -14.90 10.27 -3.69
C HIS A 129 -16.36 9.80 -3.68
N GLU A 130 -16.65 8.75 -2.92
CA GLU A 130 -18.01 8.23 -2.77
C GLU A 130 -18.97 9.26 -2.16
N LEU A 131 -18.54 10.01 -1.14
CA LEU A 131 -19.37 11.09 -0.59
C LEU A 131 -19.74 12.15 -1.63
N LYS A 132 -18.82 12.49 -2.53
CA LYS A 132 -19.10 13.46 -3.60
C LYS A 132 -20.05 12.92 -4.67
N SER A 133 -20.10 11.61 -4.87
CA SER A 133 -20.97 10.98 -5.85
C SER A 133 -22.43 10.89 -5.41
N VAL A 134 -22.70 11.01 -4.08
CA VAL A 134 -24.02 10.89 -3.47
C VAL A 134 -24.54 12.21 -2.85
N SER A 135 -23.74 13.27 -2.90
CA SER A 135 -24.11 14.63 -2.46
C SER A 135 -24.53 15.48 -3.65
#